data_1b8410249a39f752cb9ea020433aa43f
#
_entry.id   1b8410249a39f752cb9ea020433aa43f
#
_cell.length_a   1.000
_cell.length_b   1.000
_cell.length_c   1.000
_cell.angle_alpha   90.00
_cell.angle_beta   90.00
_cell.angle_gamma   90.00
#
_symmetry.space_group_name_H-M   'P 1'
#
loop_
_entity.id
_entity.type
_entity.pdbx_description
1 polymer ?
#
loop_
_entity_poly.entity_id
_entity_poly.type
_entity_poly.pdbx_seq_one_letter_code
_entity_poly.pdbx_strand_id
1 'polypeptide(L)'
;MKKHHTISLILLALLLAVGLAILTHNFPFPGKTAKDFSLITGSSQTCTPEEIQDAADAVLHYFKGFSGATMTKLRYVDSFSSNETDNWAADYGADKGMVFFSDFTVGDATNTTLNPNSTYKDWQWYVIQTDAGDWSVVNQGQG
;
A
#
# COMPACT_ATOMS: atom_id res chain seq x y z
N MET A 1 -29.66 -4.88 -47.32
CA MET A 1 -28.39 -4.24 -46.91
C MET A 1 -28.42 -3.69 -45.49
N LYS A 2 -29.52 -3.18 -44.93
CA LYS A 2 -29.57 -2.63 -43.55
C LYS A 2 -29.36 -3.68 -42.41
N LYS A 3 -29.77 -4.93 -42.61
CA LYS A 3 -29.67 -5.99 -41.57
C LYS A 3 -28.23 -6.43 -41.26
N HIS A 4 -27.31 -6.38 -42.22
CA HIS A 4 -25.94 -6.82 -42.01
C HIS A 4 -25.10 -5.78 -41.18
N HIS A 5 -25.38 -4.48 -41.32
CA HIS A 5 -24.72 -3.44 -40.53
C HIS A 5 -25.11 -3.47 -39.06
N THR A 6 -26.39 -3.79 -38.77
CA THR A 6 -26.91 -3.87 -37.40
C THR A 6 -26.29 -5.06 -36.64
N ILE A 7 -26.17 -6.23 -37.30
CA ILE A 7 -25.53 -7.42 -36.71
C ILE A 7 -24.07 -7.19 -36.47
N SER A 8 -23.38 -6.53 -37.37
CA SER A 8 -21.95 -6.19 -37.22
C SER A 8 -21.68 -5.23 -36.04
N LEU A 9 -22.54 -4.24 -35.86
CA LEU A 9 -22.46 -3.29 -34.73
C LEU A 9 -22.72 -3.97 -33.38
N ILE A 10 -23.67 -4.87 -33.30
CA ILE A 10 -23.98 -5.63 -32.05
C ILE A 10 -22.81 -6.57 -31.71
N LEU A 11 -22.22 -7.24 -32.69
CA LEU A 11 -21.05 -8.09 -32.47
C LEU A 11 -19.84 -7.29 -31.99
N LEU A 12 -19.61 -6.13 -32.55
CA LEU A 12 -18.51 -5.24 -32.12
C LEU A 12 -18.72 -4.72 -30.68
N ALA A 13 -19.96 -4.35 -30.34
CA ALA A 13 -20.29 -3.92 -28.98
C ALA A 13 -20.14 -5.05 -27.96
N LEU A 14 -20.51 -6.27 -28.31
CA LEU A 14 -20.32 -7.46 -27.45
C LEU A 14 -18.83 -7.79 -27.27
N LEU A 15 -18.01 -7.71 -28.30
CA LEU A 15 -16.56 -7.93 -28.21
C LEU A 15 -15.88 -6.88 -27.36
N LEU A 16 -16.30 -5.61 -27.46
CA LEU A 16 -15.80 -4.52 -26.61
C LEU A 16 -16.20 -4.71 -25.15
N ALA A 17 -17.42 -5.13 -24.87
CA ALA A 17 -17.92 -5.40 -23.52
C ALA A 17 -17.18 -6.59 -22.86
N VAL A 18 -16.97 -7.66 -23.61
CA VAL A 18 -16.19 -8.84 -23.14
C VAL A 18 -14.72 -8.46 -22.93
N GLY A 19 -14.13 -7.70 -23.85
CA GLY A 19 -12.75 -7.20 -23.71
C GLY A 19 -12.56 -6.33 -22.48
N LEU A 20 -13.51 -5.42 -22.18
CA LEU A 20 -13.50 -4.58 -21.01
C LEU A 20 -13.68 -5.39 -19.71
N ALA A 21 -14.57 -6.38 -19.72
CA ALA A 21 -14.77 -7.28 -18.59
C ALA A 21 -13.53 -8.13 -18.27
N ILE A 22 -12.82 -8.61 -19.31
CA ILE A 22 -11.56 -9.34 -19.14
C ILE A 22 -10.46 -8.41 -18.56
N LEU A 23 -10.36 -7.17 -19.05
CA LEU A 23 -9.42 -6.19 -18.54
C LEU A 23 -9.67 -5.85 -17.06
N THR A 24 -10.92 -5.64 -16.68
CA THR A 24 -11.25 -5.32 -15.27
C THR A 24 -11.13 -6.53 -14.33
N HIS A 25 -11.25 -7.73 -14.84
CA HIS A 25 -11.13 -8.96 -14.02
C HIS A 25 -9.67 -9.39 -13.79
N ASN A 26 -8.77 -9.06 -14.72
CA ASN A 26 -7.37 -9.48 -14.65
C ASN A 26 -6.40 -8.40 -14.10
N PHE A 27 -6.87 -7.17 -13.88
CA PHE A 27 -6.07 -6.09 -13.32
C PHE A 27 -6.68 -5.61 -12.00
N PRO A 28 -6.16 -6.10 -10.85
CA PRO A 28 -6.64 -5.64 -9.55
C PRO A 28 -6.40 -4.13 -9.40
N PHE A 29 -7.34 -3.44 -8.75
CA PHE A 29 -7.20 -2.03 -8.46
C PHE A 29 -6.00 -1.77 -7.54
N PRO A 30 -5.36 -0.59 -7.60
CA PRO A 30 -4.29 -0.21 -6.67
C PRO A 30 -4.69 -0.41 -5.22
N GLY A 31 -3.70 -0.66 -4.37
CA GLY A 31 -3.89 -0.69 -2.92
C GLY A 31 -4.53 0.61 -2.42
N LYS A 32 -5.45 0.50 -1.48
CA LYS A 32 -6.25 1.60 -0.97
C LYS A 32 -6.48 1.49 0.54
N THR A 33 -6.96 2.56 1.15
CA THR A 33 -7.46 2.54 2.52
C THR A 33 -8.95 2.21 2.57
N ALA A 34 -9.39 1.54 3.65
CA ALA A 34 -10.80 1.31 3.93
C ALA A 34 -11.51 2.63 4.27
N LYS A 35 -12.85 2.65 4.22
CA LYS A 35 -13.64 3.84 4.62
C LYS A 35 -13.46 4.18 6.09
N ASP A 36 -13.29 3.16 6.93
CA ASP A 36 -13.06 3.25 8.37
C ASP A 36 -11.58 3.11 8.74
N PHE A 37 -10.70 3.41 7.79
CA PHE A 37 -9.25 3.42 8.01
C PHE A 37 -8.87 4.29 9.21
N SER A 38 -7.98 3.77 10.06
CA SER A 38 -7.43 4.52 11.18
C SER A 38 -5.92 4.65 11.09
N LEU A 39 -5.43 5.90 11.22
CA LEU A 39 -4.02 6.22 11.42
C LEU A 39 -3.79 6.52 12.90
N ILE A 40 -2.86 5.81 13.53
CA ILE A 40 -2.47 6.00 14.92
C ILE A 40 -1.02 6.48 14.94
N THR A 41 -0.81 7.77 15.16
CA THR A 41 0.51 8.40 15.16
C THR A 41 1.23 8.28 16.51
N GLY A 42 0.48 8.12 17.61
CA GLY A 42 1.08 8.06 18.94
C GLY A 42 1.91 9.28 19.29
N SER A 43 2.96 9.06 20.07
CA SER A 43 3.98 10.07 20.42
C SER A 43 5.37 9.48 20.28
N SER A 44 6.35 10.34 20.00
CA SER A 44 7.76 9.99 19.89
C SER A 44 8.63 10.99 20.66
N GLN A 45 9.76 10.51 21.16
CA GLN A 45 10.81 11.34 21.77
C GLN A 45 11.73 11.97 20.72
N THR A 46 11.79 11.40 19.52
CA THR A 46 12.78 11.73 18.48
C THR A 46 12.16 12.28 17.20
N CYS A 47 10.85 12.12 17.01
CA CYS A 47 10.14 12.54 15.81
C CYS A 47 8.98 13.48 16.16
N THR A 48 8.77 14.51 15.36
CA THR A 48 7.62 15.39 15.50
C THR A 48 6.34 14.73 14.96
N PRO A 49 5.14 15.19 15.37
CA PRO A 49 3.89 14.71 14.80
C PRO A 49 3.83 14.87 13.28
N GLU A 50 4.37 15.97 12.74
CA GLU A 50 4.43 16.24 11.31
C GLU A 50 5.31 15.20 10.58
N GLU A 51 6.48 14.90 11.14
CA GLU A 51 7.38 13.88 10.59
C GLU A 51 6.71 12.49 10.58
N ILE A 52 5.97 12.14 11.65
CA ILE A 52 5.24 10.87 11.70
C ILE A 52 4.14 10.83 10.64
N GLN A 53 3.44 11.94 10.41
CA GLN A 53 2.43 12.05 9.36
C GLN A 53 3.05 11.90 7.97
N ASP A 54 4.14 12.60 7.69
CA ASP A 54 4.83 12.54 6.39
C ASP A 54 5.36 11.13 6.10
N ALA A 55 5.91 10.46 7.12
CA ALA A 55 6.35 9.07 6.99
C ALA A 55 5.18 8.11 6.78
N ALA A 56 4.05 8.32 7.46
CA ALA A 56 2.83 7.55 7.23
C ALA A 56 2.29 7.73 5.80
N ASP A 57 2.33 8.96 5.27
CA ASP A 57 1.95 9.25 3.90
C ASP A 57 2.84 8.53 2.88
N ALA A 58 4.14 8.40 3.17
CA ALA A 58 5.06 7.59 2.35
C ALA A 58 4.66 6.10 2.34
N VAL A 59 4.26 5.54 3.50
CA VAL A 59 3.74 4.16 3.57
C VAL A 59 2.47 4.02 2.74
N LEU A 60 1.51 4.93 2.88
CA LEU A 60 0.26 4.91 2.13
C LEU A 60 0.49 5.04 0.62
N HIS A 61 1.47 5.86 0.22
CA HIS A 61 1.86 5.98 -1.18
C HIS A 61 2.44 4.67 -1.71
N TYR A 62 3.36 4.05 -0.96
CA TYR A 62 3.96 2.75 -1.32
C TYR A 62 2.90 1.65 -1.40
N PHE A 63 1.94 1.65 -0.47
CA PHE A 63 0.86 0.66 -0.41
C PHE A 63 -0.02 0.63 -1.66
N LYS A 64 -0.08 1.70 -2.45
CA LYS A 64 -0.78 1.72 -3.75
C LYS A 64 -0.27 0.63 -4.70
N GLY A 65 1.00 0.23 -4.56
CA GLY A 65 1.58 -0.90 -5.30
C GLY A 65 1.07 -2.28 -4.87
N PHE A 66 0.38 -2.38 -3.74
CA PHE A 66 -0.26 -3.61 -3.26
C PHE A 66 -1.66 -3.77 -3.87
N SER A 67 -1.71 -3.96 -5.17
CA SER A 67 -2.97 -4.06 -5.91
C SER A 67 -3.86 -5.18 -5.36
N GLY A 68 -5.14 -4.88 -5.20
CA GLY A 68 -6.13 -5.78 -4.61
C GLY A 68 -6.16 -5.76 -3.08
N ALA A 69 -5.28 -4.99 -2.42
CA ALA A 69 -5.25 -4.87 -0.97
C ALA A 69 -6.00 -3.63 -0.46
N THR A 70 -6.56 -3.73 0.75
CA THR A 70 -7.26 -2.65 1.45
C THR A 70 -6.72 -2.54 2.87
N MET A 71 -6.04 -1.43 3.17
CA MET A 71 -5.50 -1.16 4.50
C MET A 71 -6.59 -0.64 5.42
N THR A 72 -6.72 -1.25 6.59
CA THR A 72 -7.71 -0.87 7.61
C THR A 72 -7.10 -0.08 8.74
N LYS A 73 -5.81 -0.28 9.01
CA LYS A 73 -5.09 0.40 10.10
C LYS A 73 -3.64 0.62 9.73
N LEU A 74 -3.10 1.76 10.14
CA LEU A 74 -1.67 2.05 10.14
C LEU A 74 -1.32 2.69 11.48
N ARG A 75 -0.28 2.19 12.16
CA ARG A 75 0.16 2.71 13.46
C ARG A 75 1.66 2.88 13.52
N TYR A 76 2.10 4.00 14.05
CA TYR A 76 3.49 4.26 14.39
C TYR A 76 3.88 3.44 15.63
N VAL A 77 5.08 2.87 15.64
CA VAL A 77 5.58 2.05 16.76
C VAL A 77 6.92 2.61 17.25
N ASP A 78 6.85 3.44 18.27
CA ASP A 78 8.01 4.17 18.80
C ASP A 78 9.12 3.22 19.31
N SER A 79 8.77 2.14 20.00
CA SER A 79 9.73 1.17 20.53
C SER A 79 10.59 0.49 19.47
N PHE A 80 10.09 0.36 18.24
CA PHE A 80 10.85 -0.16 17.11
C PHE A 80 11.61 0.94 16.36
N SER A 81 11.10 2.16 16.42
CA SER A 81 11.68 3.31 15.71
C SER A 81 12.85 3.91 16.47
N SER A 82 12.77 3.95 17.80
CA SER A 82 13.74 4.59 18.69
C SER A 82 14.71 3.61 19.37
N ASN A 83 14.91 2.41 18.81
CA ASN A 83 15.79 1.42 19.43
C ASN A 83 17.26 1.88 19.32
N GLU A 84 17.81 2.39 20.43
CA GLU A 84 19.18 2.90 20.53
C GLU A 84 20.25 1.83 20.29
N THR A 85 19.90 0.55 20.43
CA THR A 85 20.83 -0.57 20.31
C THR A 85 20.92 -1.14 18.91
N ASP A 86 19.94 -0.84 18.05
CA ASP A 86 19.87 -1.36 16.68
C ASP A 86 19.53 -0.20 15.73
N ASN A 87 20.54 0.55 15.35
CA ASN A 87 20.39 1.68 14.42
C ASN A 87 20.21 1.18 12.98
N TRP A 88 19.14 0.44 12.74
CA TRP A 88 18.81 -0.15 11.44
C TRP A 88 18.75 0.90 10.30
N ALA A 89 18.39 2.16 10.61
CA ALA A 89 18.34 3.21 9.59
C ALA A 89 19.74 3.52 9.02
N ALA A 90 20.80 3.36 9.82
CA ALA A 90 22.17 3.53 9.35
C ALA A 90 22.59 2.51 8.29
N ASP A 91 22.03 1.30 8.32
CA ASP A 91 22.25 0.28 7.28
C ASP A 91 21.74 0.72 5.90
N TYR A 92 20.81 1.68 5.89
CA TYR A 92 20.28 2.34 4.70
C TYR A 92 20.89 3.73 4.45
N GLY A 93 21.93 4.11 5.21
CA GLY A 93 22.59 5.40 5.08
C GLY A 93 21.79 6.57 5.62
N ALA A 94 20.86 6.36 6.54
CA ALA A 94 19.98 7.37 7.10
C ALA A 94 20.23 7.57 8.62
N ASP A 95 20.09 8.82 9.08
CA ASP A 95 20.17 9.15 10.51
C ASP A 95 18.86 8.95 11.25
N LYS A 96 17.74 8.93 10.52
CA LYS A 96 16.39 8.86 11.06
C LYS A 96 15.57 7.78 10.36
N GLY A 97 14.88 6.97 11.15
CA GLY A 97 13.97 5.96 10.67
C GLY A 97 12.74 5.81 11.56
N MET A 98 11.67 5.33 10.99
CA MET A 98 10.43 5.01 11.68
C MET A 98 9.94 3.64 11.27
N VAL A 99 9.28 2.95 12.20
CA VAL A 99 8.59 1.68 11.93
C VAL A 99 7.10 1.88 12.14
N PHE A 100 6.34 1.47 11.14
CA PHE A 100 4.87 1.39 11.21
C PHE A 100 4.43 -0.06 11.13
N PHE A 101 3.29 -0.34 11.73
CA PHE A 101 2.61 -1.61 11.60
C PHE A 101 1.24 -1.36 10.96
N SER A 102 0.84 -2.22 10.05
CA SER A 102 -0.47 -2.11 9.40
C SER A 102 -1.26 -3.41 9.45
N ASP A 103 -2.58 -3.25 9.40
CA ASP A 103 -3.52 -4.31 9.14
C ASP A 103 -4.16 -4.07 7.77
N PHE A 104 -4.24 -5.10 6.93
CA PHE A 104 -4.91 -5.02 5.63
C PHE A 104 -5.49 -6.36 5.19
N THR A 105 -6.43 -6.29 4.28
CA THR A 105 -7.03 -7.45 3.62
C THR A 105 -6.65 -7.46 2.15
N VAL A 106 -6.57 -8.65 1.57
CA VAL A 106 -6.32 -8.87 0.13
C VAL A 106 -7.57 -9.46 -0.47
N GLY A 107 -8.00 -8.95 -1.62
CA GLY A 107 -9.13 -9.48 -2.38
C GLY A 107 -8.80 -10.77 -3.13
N ASP A 108 -9.66 -11.12 -4.07
CA ASP A 108 -9.55 -12.35 -4.88
C ASP A 108 -8.44 -12.26 -5.95
N ALA A 109 -8.01 -11.05 -6.31
CA ALA A 109 -6.93 -10.79 -7.25
C ALA A 109 -5.90 -9.83 -6.67
N THR A 110 -4.61 -10.16 -6.83
CA THR A 110 -3.48 -9.34 -6.41
C THR A 110 -2.33 -9.49 -7.41
N ASN A 111 -1.51 -8.44 -7.56
CA ASN A 111 -0.29 -8.46 -8.37
C ASN A 111 0.98 -8.72 -7.54
N THR A 112 0.82 -9.04 -6.27
CA THR A 112 1.91 -9.30 -5.34
C THR A 112 2.02 -10.79 -5.02
N THR A 113 3.03 -11.17 -4.24
CA THR A 113 3.18 -12.54 -3.70
C THR A 113 2.23 -12.84 -2.52
N LEU A 114 1.38 -11.88 -2.15
CA LEU A 114 0.39 -12.04 -1.09
C LEU A 114 -0.70 -13.04 -1.49
N ASN A 115 -1.19 -13.78 -0.50
CA ASN A 115 -2.26 -14.75 -0.73
C ASN A 115 -3.59 -14.03 -1.00
N PRO A 116 -4.32 -14.41 -2.06
CA PRO A 116 -5.67 -13.91 -2.28
C PRO A 116 -6.60 -14.24 -1.10
N ASN A 117 -7.60 -13.39 -0.89
CA ASN A 117 -8.64 -13.56 0.15
C ASN A 117 -8.08 -13.74 1.58
N SER A 118 -6.97 -13.09 1.87
CA SER A 118 -6.25 -13.18 3.15
C SER A 118 -6.28 -11.86 3.91
N THR A 119 -6.06 -11.97 5.23
CA THR A 119 -5.88 -10.81 6.11
C THR A 119 -4.48 -10.86 6.71
N TYR A 120 -3.80 -9.75 6.65
CA TYR A 120 -2.49 -9.55 7.23
C TYR A 120 -2.60 -8.60 8.41
N LYS A 121 -1.97 -8.98 9.53
CA LYS A 121 -1.93 -8.22 10.77
C LYS A 121 -0.49 -7.88 11.10
N ASP A 122 -0.30 -6.69 11.68
CA ASP A 122 1.00 -6.21 12.14
C ASP A 122 2.11 -6.28 11.06
N TRP A 123 1.74 -6.02 9.81
CA TRP A 123 2.69 -5.93 8.71
C TRP A 123 3.60 -4.72 8.93
N GLN A 124 4.90 -4.95 8.92
CA GLN A 124 5.90 -3.96 9.27
C GLN A 124 6.35 -3.14 8.06
N TRP A 125 6.53 -1.84 8.27
CA TRP A 125 7.03 -0.88 7.29
C TRP A 125 8.22 -0.14 7.89
N TYR A 126 9.37 -0.22 7.25
CA TYR A 126 10.59 0.49 7.63
C TYR A 126 10.75 1.68 6.72
N VAL A 127 10.72 2.88 7.31
CA VAL A 127 10.73 4.17 6.60
C VAL A 127 11.92 4.99 7.06
N ILE A 128 12.72 5.50 6.15
CA ILE A 128 13.87 6.35 6.45
C ILE A 128 13.64 7.77 5.95
N GLN A 129 14.32 8.74 6.58
CA GLN A 129 14.43 10.07 6.04
C GLN A 129 15.63 10.14 5.10
N THR A 130 15.40 10.57 3.87
CA THR A 130 16.45 10.76 2.87
C THR A 130 17.25 12.05 3.16
N ASP A 131 18.42 12.24 2.54
CA ASP A 131 19.22 13.46 2.65
C ASP A 131 18.47 14.72 2.20
N ALA A 132 17.49 14.56 1.30
CA ALA A 132 16.61 15.65 0.86
C ALA A 132 15.51 16.00 1.87
N GLY A 133 15.35 15.21 2.95
CA GLY A 133 14.33 15.40 3.97
C GLY A 133 13.02 14.65 3.70
N ASP A 134 12.89 13.98 2.58
CA ASP A 134 11.71 13.16 2.23
C ASP A 134 11.73 11.82 2.97
N TRP A 135 10.56 11.22 3.15
CA TRP A 135 10.43 9.89 3.73
C TRP A 135 10.27 8.83 2.66
N SER A 136 10.94 7.69 2.83
CA SER A 136 10.94 6.58 1.88
C SER A 136 10.84 5.23 2.57
N VAL A 137 9.96 4.36 2.08
CA VAL A 137 9.88 2.95 2.52
C VAL A 137 11.07 2.20 1.95
N VAL A 138 11.89 1.60 2.79
CA VAL A 138 13.10 0.84 2.40
C VAL A 138 12.94 -0.66 2.60
N ASN A 139 12.05 -1.08 3.50
CA ASN A 139 11.76 -2.49 3.75
C ASN A 139 10.32 -2.65 4.25
N GLN A 140 9.76 -3.82 4.04
CA GLN A 140 8.44 -4.16 4.55
C GLN A 140 8.26 -5.68 4.61
N GLY A 141 7.41 -6.15 5.50
CA GLY A 141 7.14 -7.57 5.61
C GLY A 141 6.42 -7.97 6.88
N GLN A 142 6.15 -9.26 6.98
CA GLN A 142 5.66 -9.88 8.19
C GLN A 142 6.87 -10.20 9.08
N GLY A 143 6.85 -9.74 10.35
CA GLY A 143 7.87 -10.05 11.35
C GLY A 143 7.71 -11.42 11.95
#